data_93c319a507925d7ad1719333b1f89911
#
_entry.id   93c319a507925d7ad1719333b1f89911
#
_cell.length_a   1.000
_cell.length_b   1.000
_cell.length_c   1.000
_cell.angle_alpha   90.00
_cell.angle_beta   90.00
_cell.angle_gamma   90.00
#
_symmetry.space_group_name_H-M   'P 1'
#
loop_
_entity.id
_entity.type
_entity.pdbx_description
1 polymer ?
#
loop_
_entity_poly.entity_id
_entity_poly.type
_entity_poly.pdbx_seq_one_letter_code
_entity_poly.pdbx_strand_id
1 'polypeptide(L)'
;MLKTFSKNNLTRRTTLGATLGLAATLFATSALPTMAQDAKTVTLGYAPWSDAEFVTKLAAKVITDKLGQKVELVQTDVAPLYQGVSRGDLDAILMAWLPVTHADYYGKVKDKVDTLGTIYEGARQGWVVPAYVPESEVASFEDLKKPEVQEKLSGTVQGTEPGAGLTRLSQQALKDYALDGYKLQISSEAGMLSAVERAYRNEKWFVATAWSPHWMFGKYKLRDIDDPKKAIGGTEHVNILSRKDFKSDNPAAAELLSRMKIPLGDLEAGMSDAQGTSYDEAVAKYIKDHPDQIKTWVGDEG
;
A
#
# COMPACT_ATOMS: atom_id res chain seq x y z
N MET A 1 -45.82 -46.71 -45.60
CA MET A 1 -45.30 -48.06 -45.92
C MET A 1 -44.57 -48.53 -44.67
N LEU A 2 -45.21 -49.18 -43.73
CA LEU A 2 -45.47 -50.62 -43.60
C LEU A 2 -44.23 -51.50 -43.83
N LYS A 3 -43.75 -52.11 -42.75
CA LYS A 3 -43.75 -53.53 -42.34
C LYS A 3 -42.67 -53.73 -41.26
N THR A 4 -42.94 -54.05 -40.05
CA THR A 4 -43.48 -55.26 -39.39
C THR A 4 -42.53 -56.44 -39.27
N PHE A 5 -42.40 -56.89 -38.01
CA PHE A 5 -42.23 -58.27 -37.43
C PHE A 5 -40.83 -58.94 -37.57
N SER A 6 -40.31 -59.53 -36.48
CA SER A 6 -40.80 -60.77 -35.91
C SER A 6 -40.07 -61.16 -34.60
N LYS A 7 -40.83 -61.74 -33.69
CA LYS A 7 -40.49 -62.45 -32.45
C LYS A 7 -39.85 -63.82 -32.71
N ASN A 8 -39.09 -64.36 -31.74
CA ASN A 8 -39.27 -65.69 -31.14
C ASN A 8 -38.13 -65.94 -30.18
N ASN A 9 -38.33 -66.16 -28.93
CA ASN A 9 -38.85 -67.18 -28.03
C ASN A 9 -37.97 -68.43 -27.86
N LEU A 10 -37.86 -68.79 -26.57
CA LEU A 10 -37.73 -70.12 -25.87
C LEU A 10 -36.33 -70.73 -25.80
N THR A 11 -35.90 -71.32 -24.76
CA THR A 11 -36.39 -71.84 -23.43
C THR A 11 -35.21 -72.49 -22.71
N ARG A 12 -35.24 -72.43 -21.35
CA ARG A 12 -34.88 -73.49 -20.31
C ARG A 12 -33.48 -74.18 -20.35
N ARG A 13 -32.70 -74.11 -19.27
CA ARG A 13 -32.78 -75.08 -18.13
C ARG A 13 -31.69 -74.79 -17.08
N THR A 14 -32.12 -74.89 -15.86
CA THR A 14 -31.47 -74.99 -14.56
C THR A 14 -30.27 -75.89 -14.49
N THR A 15 -29.25 -75.48 -13.70
CA THR A 15 -28.54 -76.34 -12.74
C THR A 15 -27.98 -75.48 -11.58
N LEU A 16 -28.25 -76.00 -10.35
CA LEU A 16 -27.73 -75.50 -9.10
C LEU A 16 -26.21 -75.75 -9.02
N GLY A 17 -25.50 -74.86 -8.43
CA GLY A 17 -24.10 -75.04 -8.00
C GLY A 17 -23.76 -73.94 -6.97
N ALA A 18 -23.86 -74.38 -5.67
CA ALA A 18 -23.43 -73.53 -4.56
C ALA A 18 -21.91 -73.50 -4.45
N THR A 19 -21.31 -72.35 -4.44
CA THR A 19 -19.97 -72.09 -3.95
C THR A 19 -19.93 -70.79 -3.17
N LEU A 20 -19.55 -70.94 -1.87
CA LEU A 20 -19.22 -69.84 -1.00
C LEU A 20 -18.05 -69.04 -1.60
N GLY A 21 -18.26 -67.77 -1.87
CA GLY A 21 -17.22 -66.81 -2.25
C GLY A 21 -17.25 -65.60 -1.34
N LEU A 22 -16.19 -65.48 -0.59
CA LEU A 22 -15.84 -64.42 0.35
C LEU A 22 -16.02 -63.02 -0.27
N ALA A 23 -16.98 -62.22 0.18
CA ALA A 23 -17.20 -60.86 -0.25
C ALA A 23 -16.13 -59.94 0.41
N ALA A 24 -15.08 -59.65 -0.33
CA ALA A 24 -14.19 -58.53 0.01
C ALA A 24 -14.87 -57.21 -0.40
N THR A 25 -15.43 -56.52 0.58
CA THR A 25 -15.94 -55.15 0.44
C THR A 25 -14.76 -54.19 0.26
N LEU A 26 -14.45 -53.84 -0.98
CA LEU A 26 -13.59 -52.72 -1.31
C LEU A 26 -14.37 -51.43 -0.95
N PHE A 27 -14.03 -50.83 0.19
CA PHE A 27 -14.36 -49.43 0.44
C PHE A 27 -13.57 -48.57 -0.55
N ALA A 28 -14.18 -48.23 -1.68
CA ALA A 28 -13.72 -47.16 -2.53
C ALA A 28 -13.98 -45.83 -1.76
N THR A 29 -12.96 -45.33 -1.07
CA THR A 29 -12.94 -43.95 -0.58
C THR A 29 -12.97 -43.06 -1.79
N SER A 30 -14.16 -42.63 -2.20
CA SER A 30 -14.33 -41.53 -3.14
C SER A 30 -13.75 -40.26 -2.49
N ALA A 31 -12.49 -39.93 -2.80
CA ALA A 31 -11.98 -38.62 -2.55
C ALA A 31 -12.85 -37.67 -3.39
N LEU A 32 -13.80 -36.99 -2.73
CA LEU A 32 -14.51 -35.88 -3.34
C LEU A 32 -13.42 -34.90 -3.74
N PRO A 33 -13.42 -34.40 -5.01
CA PRO A 33 -12.55 -33.31 -5.36
C PRO A 33 -12.94 -32.14 -4.42
N THR A 34 -11.99 -31.73 -3.58
CA THR A 34 -12.10 -30.46 -2.87
C THR A 34 -12.23 -29.43 -3.99
N MET A 35 -13.44 -28.90 -4.19
CA MET A 35 -13.65 -27.74 -5.04
C MET A 35 -12.77 -26.67 -4.41
N ALA A 36 -11.63 -26.41 -5.02
CA ALA A 36 -10.87 -25.20 -4.73
C ALA A 36 -11.86 -24.06 -5.00
N GLN A 37 -12.37 -23.45 -3.93
CA GLN A 37 -13.23 -22.29 -4.03
C GLN A 37 -12.37 -21.28 -4.77
N ASP A 38 -12.79 -20.88 -5.99
CA ASP A 38 -12.08 -19.88 -6.78
C ASP A 38 -11.81 -18.69 -5.88
N ALA A 39 -10.56 -18.56 -5.45
CA ALA A 39 -10.17 -17.50 -4.52
C ALA A 39 -10.49 -16.17 -5.20
N LYS A 40 -11.39 -15.39 -4.58
CA LYS A 40 -11.77 -14.08 -5.11
C LYS A 40 -10.53 -13.24 -5.36
N THR A 41 -10.50 -12.53 -6.47
CA THR A 41 -9.44 -11.53 -6.75
C THR A 41 -9.42 -10.52 -5.62
N VAL A 42 -8.23 -10.19 -5.11
CA VAL A 42 -8.03 -9.15 -4.10
C VAL A 42 -7.73 -7.83 -4.81
N THR A 43 -8.49 -6.79 -4.52
CA THR A 43 -8.31 -5.46 -5.13
C THR A 43 -7.69 -4.50 -4.12
N LEU A 44 -6.43 -4.10 -4.37
CA LEU A 44 -5.69 -3.18 -3.52
C LEU A 44 -5.58 -1.80 -4.15
N GLY A 45 -5.94 -0.76 -3.38
CA GLY A 45 -5.84 0.62 -3.81
C GLY A 45 -4.60 1.33 -3.25
N TYR A 46 -4.01 2.25 -4.03
CA TYR A 46 -2.88 3.07 -3.57
C TYR A 46 -2.83 4.43 -4.27
N ALA A 47 -2.28 5.43 -3.56
CA ALA A 47 -1.95 6.73 -4.14
C ALA A 47 -0.61 6.66 -4.89
N PRO A 48 -0.37 7.55 -5.87
CA PRO A 48 0.88 7.56 -6.66
C PRO A 48 2.05 8.13 -5.84
N TRP A 49 2.30 7.56 -4.65
CA TRP A 49 3.40 7.89 -3.76
C TRP A 49 4.35 6.71 -3.64
N SER A 50 5.64 7.03 -3.53
CA SER A 50 6.70 6.02 -3.52
C SER A 50 6.51 4.95 -2.44
N ASP A 51 6.15 5.34 -1.22
CA ASP A 51 5.89 4.41 -0.11
C ASP A 51 4.62 3.59 -0.33
N ALA A 52 3.52 4.24 -0.74
CA ALA A 52 2.25 3.57 -0.99
C ALA A 52 2.34 2.57 -2.14
N GLU A 53 3.03 2.92 -3.22
CA GLU A 53 3.24 2.03 -4.37
C GLU A 53 4.10 0.84 -3.99
N PHE A 54 5.22 1.07 -3.30
CA PHE A 54 6.13 -0.02 -2.89
C PHE A 54 5.41 -1.03 -1.99
N VAL A 55 4.78 -0.58 -0.90
CA VAL A 55 4.13 -1.50 0.05
C VAL A 55 2.95 -2.24 -0.58
N THR A 56 2.19 -1.57 -1.46
CA THR A 56 1.04 -2.20 -2.12
C THR A 56 1.46 -3.24 -3.13
N LYS A 57 2.48 -2.96 -3.95
CA LYS A 57 3.06 -3.93 -4.89
C LYS A 57 3.72 -5.10 -4.16
N LEU A 58 4.40 -4.84 -3.05
CA LEU A 58 4.98 -5.89 -2.21
C LEU A 58 3.89 -6.81 -1.65
N ALA A 59 2.82 -6.26 -1.09
CA ALA A 59 1.68 -7.03 -0.62
C ALA A 59 1.06 -7.87 -1.74
N ALA A 60 0.81 -7.26 -2.90
CA ALA A 60 0.25 -7.93 -4.06
C ALA A 60 1.11 -9.11 -4.54
N LYS A 61 2.43 -8.91 -4.61
CA LYS A 61 3.37 -9.96 -5.01
C LYS A 61 3.39 -11.11 -4.01
N VAL A 62 3.42 -10.82 -2.70
CA VAL A 62 3.41 -11.87 -1.68
C VAL A 62 2.07 -12.63 -1.68
N ILE A 63 0.92 -11.95 -1.79
CA ILE A 63 -0.39 -12.58 -1.92
C ILE A 63 -0.42 -13.50 -3.14
N THR A 64 0.06 -13.02 -4.29
CA THR A 64 0.06 -13.81 -5.52
C THR A 64 0.98 -15.02 -5.43
N ASP A 65 2.23 -14.83 -4.98
CA ASP A 65 3.24 -15.87 -4.98
C ASP A 65 3.03 -16.91 -3.89
N LYS A 66 2.47 -16.53 -2.73
CA LYS A 66 2.36 -17.39 -1.56
C LYS A 66 0.97 -17.94 -1.32
N LEU A 67 -0.07 -17.17 -1.67
CA LEU A 67 -1.45 -17.62 -1.51
C LEU A 67 -2.08 -18.07 -2.84
N GLY A 68 -1.42 -17.88 -3.98
CA GLY A 68 -1.95 -18.20 -5.31
C GLY A 68 -3.17 -17.37 -5.71
N GLN A 69 -3.44 -16.25 -5.00
CA GLN A 69 -4.59 -15.40 -5.27
C GLN A 69 -4.23 -14.32 -6.30
N LYS A 70 -5.15 -14.06 -7.22
CA LYS A 70 -5.03 -12.93 -8.14
C LYS A 70 -5.20 -11.62 -7.37
N VAL A 71 -4.33 -10.65 -7.67
CA VAL A 71 -4.44 -9.28 -7.12
C VAL A 71 -4.61 -8.29 -8.26
N GLU A 72 -5.55 -7.36 -8.09
CA GLU A 72 -5.71 -6.19 -8.95
C GLU A 72 -5.30 -4.94 -8.19
N LEU A 73 -4.53 -4.08 -8.87
CA LEU A 73 -4.01 -2.84 -8.31
C LEU A 73 -4.77 -1.65 -8.93
N VAL A 74 -5.25 -0.76 -8.06
CA VAL A 74 -5.97 0.45 -8.47
C VAL A 74 -5.21 1.68 -7.96
N GLN A 75 -4.58 2.41 -8.87
CA GLN A 75 -3.92 3.67 -8.55
C GLN A 75 -4.89 4.83 -8.74
N THR A 76 -5.11 5.63 -7.70
CA THR A 76 -5.95 6.84 -7.76
C THR A 76 -5.63 7.77 -6.59
N ASP A 77 -6.29 8.94 -6.55
CA ASP A 77 -6.13 9.90 -5.47
C ASP A 77 -6.67 9.40 -4.11
N VAL A 78 -6.24 10.02 -3.01
CA VAL A 78 -6.58 9.63 -1.63
C VAL A 78 -8.08 9.58 -1.38
N ALA A 79 -8.83 10.60 -1.79
CA ALA A 79 -10.26 10.66 -1.52
C ALA A 79 -11.05 9.50 -2.16
N PRO A 80 -10.87 9.18 -3.45
CA PRO A 80 -11.41 7.97 -4.07
C PRO A 80 -10.99 6.67 -3.37
N LEU A 81 -9.75 6.55 -2.89
CA LEU A 81 -9.28 5.36 -2.17
C LEU A 81 -10.07 5.10 -0.89
N TYR A 82 -10.22 6.13 -0.04
CA TYR A 82 -11.03 6.02 1.17
C TYR A 82 -12.52 5.74 0.89
N GLN A 83 -13.06 6.33 -0.16
CA GLN A 83 -14.42 6.04 -0.59
C GLN A 83 -14.55 4.61 -1.14
N GLY A 84 -13.61 4.17 -1.97
CA GLY A 84 -13.60 2.83 -2.57
C GLY A 84 -13.57 1.73 -1.51
N VAL A 85 -12.66 1.83 -0.53
CA VAL A 85 -12.61 0.84 0.56
C VAL A 85 -13.86 0.87 1.43
N SER A 86 -14.46 2.05 1.65
CA SER A 86 -15.68 2.17 2.46
C SER A 86 -16.94 1.65 1.79
N ARG A 87 -16.96 1.57 0.45
CA ARG A 87 -18.07 1.02 -0.35
C ARG A 87 -17.87 -0.44 -0.76
N GLY A 88 -16.66 -0.96 -0.57
CA GLY A 88 -16.28 -2.30 -1.00
C GLY A 88 -15.87 -2.39 -2.48
N ASP A 89 -15.61 -1.26 -3.14
CA ASP A 89 -15.03 -1.22 -4.49
C ASP A 89 -13.54 -1.64 -4.47
N LEU A 90 -12.88 -1.46 -3.32
CA LEU A 90 -11.53 -1.92 -3.01
C LEU A 90 -11.58 -2.81 -1.78
N ASP A 91 -10.77 -3.87 -1.76
CA ASP A 91 -10.64 -4.74 -0.59
C ASP A 91 -9.81 -4.09 0.52
N ALA A 92 -8.70 -3.45 0.17
CA ALA A 92 -7.86 -2.77 1.14
C ALA A 92 -7.03 -1.62 0.53
N ILE A 93 -6.57 -0.74 1.42
CA ILE A 93 -5.54 0.29 1.17
C ILE A 93 -4.48 0.22 2.27
N LEU A 94 -3.20 0.36 1.90
CA LEU A 94 -2.06 0.17 2.80
C LEU A 94 -1.32 1.50 3.11
N MET A 95 -2.05 2.60 3.13
CA MET A 95 -1.47 3.95 3.16
C MET A 95 -2.26 4.94 4.03
N ALA A 96 -2.92 4.45 5.08
CA ALA A 96 -3.69 5.32 5.97
C ALA A 96 -2.78 5.98 7.02
N TRP A 97 -2.28 7.17 6.73
CA TRP A 97 -1.44 7.98 7.61
C TRP A 97 -2.25 8.59 8.75
N LEU A 98 -2.02 8.13 9.97
CA LEU A 98 -2.79 8.50 11.15
C LEU A 98 -1.84 8.84 12.33
N PRO A 99 -2.27 9.70 13.26
CA PRO A 99 -3.65 10.21 13.44
C PRO A 99 -3.96 11.53 12.73
N VAL A 100 -3.01 12.22 12.07
CA VAL A 100 -3.17 13.62 11.66
C VAL A 100 -3.42 13.78 10.16
N THR A 101 -2.52 13.23 9.33
CA THR A 101 -2.51 13.50 7.88
C THR A 101 -3.80 13.10 7.19
N HIS A 102 -4.32 11.92 7.48
CA HIS A 102 -5.56 11.42 6.88
C HIS A 102 -6.76 11.44 7.83
N ALA A 103 -6.69 12.20 8.95
CA ALA A 103 -7.78 12.29 9.92
C ALA A 103 -9.15 12.59 9.30
N ASP A 104 -9.19 13.56 8.38
CA ASP A 104 -10.44 13.99 7.72
C ASP A 104 -11.02 12.91 6.80
N TYR A 105 -10.17 12.14 6.13
CA TYR A 105 -10.60 11.03 5.28
C TYR A 105 -11.07 9.86 6.13
N TYR A 106 -10.27 9.45 7.09
CA TYR A 106 -10.59 8.35 7.99
C TYR A 106 -11.84 8.62 8.81
N GLY A 107 -12.00 9.83 9.34
CA GLY A 107 -13.17 10.23 10.13
C GLY A 107 -14.51 10.05 9.41
N LYS A 108 -14.52 10.17 8.07
CA LYS A 108 -15.73 9.98 7.24
C LYS A 108 -16.09 8.52 7.00
N VAL A 109 -15.14 7.61 7.17
CA VAL A 109 -15.31 6.19 6.78
C VAL A 109 -15.05 5.21 7.91
N LYS A 110 -14.54 5.63 9.08
CA LYS A 110 -14.09 4.76 10.19
C LYS A 110 -15.09 3.69 10.60
N ASP A 111 -16.39 3.99 10.53
CA ASP A 111 -17.44 3.04 10.91
C ASP A 111 -17.76 2.03 9.79
N LYS A 112 -17.23 2.25 8.58
CA LYS A 112 -17.46 1.45 7.37
C LYS A 112 -16.25 0.64 6.92
N VAL A 113 -15.14 0.77 7.62
CA VAL A 113 -13.89 0.04 7.32
C VAL A 113 -13.41 -0.68 8.56
N ASP A 114 -12.52 -1.65 8.38
CA ASP A 114 -11.77 -2.29 9.46
C ASP A 114 -10.30 -1.93 9.35
N THR A 115 -9.64 -1.75 10.49
CA THR A 115 -8.18 -1.66 10.55
C THR A 115 -7.62 -3.05 10.68
N LEU A 116 -6.84 -3.50 9.70
CA LEU A 116 -6.19 -4.81 9.73
C LEU A 116 -4.93 -4.80 10.60
N GLY A 117 -4.16 -3.72 10.52
CA GLY A 117 -2.92 -3.58 11.27
C GLY A 117 -2.20 -2.28 10.94
N THR A 118 -1.06 -2.07 11.59
CA THR A 118 -0.11 -0.98 11.30
C THR A 118 1.05 -1.57 10.51
N ILE A 119 1.28 -1.04 9.29
CA ILE A 119 2.32 -1.56 8.41
C ILE A 119 3.70 -0.98 8.74
N TYR A 120 3.78 0.29 9.15
CA TYR A 120 4.97 0.91 9.71
C TYR A 120 4.64 2.04 10.68
N GLU A 121 5.53 2.26 11.65
CA GLU A 121 5.42 3.26 12.71
C GLU A 121 6.60 4.23 12.65
N GLY A 122 6.48 5.37 13.31
CA GLY A 122 7.54 6.37 13.33
C GLY A 122 7.60 7.22 12.07
N ALA A 123 6.56 7.13 11.24
CA ALA A 123 6.42 7.97 10.06
C ALA A 123 6.27 9.44 10.47
N ARG A 124 6.80 10.34 9.65
CA ARG A 124 6.72 11.79 9.91
C ARG A 124 6.57 12.56 8.62
N GLN A 125 6.01 13.75 8.73
CA GLN A 125 5.90 14.71 7.64
C GLN A 125 6.45 16.05 8.08
N GLY A 126 6.90 16.84 7.11
CA GLY A 126 7.46 18.15 7.38
C GLY A 126 7.85 18.88 6.11
N TRP A 127 8.58 19.97 6.30
CA TRP A 127 9.27 20.66 5.21
C TRP A 127 10.77 20.49 5.39
N VAL A 128 11.46 20.35 4.26
CA VAL A 128 12.90 20.16 4.20
C VAL A 128 13.56 21.24 3.37
N VAL A 129 14.82 21.50 3.72
CA VAL A 129 15.75 22.30 2.93
C VAL A 129 17.00 21.47 2.63
N PRO A 130 17.80 21.80 1.60
CA PRO A 130 19.12 21.19 1.41
C PRO A 130 20.02 21.42 2.62
N ALA A 131 20.88 20.44 2.95
CA ALA A 131 21.83 20.56 4.05
C ALA A 131 22.87 21.69 3.87
N TYR A 132 23.07 22.17 2.64
CA TYR A 132 23.92 23.33 2.37
C TYR A 132 23.27 24.68 2.72
N VAL A 133 21.97 24.71 3.01
CA VAL A 133 21.29 25.89 3.58
C VAL A 133 21.72 26.01 5.04
N PRO A 134 22.37 27.11 5.45
CA PRO A 134 22.84 27.24 6.82
C PRO A 134 21.70 27.17 7.84
N GLU A 135 21.88 26.38 8.88
CA GLU A 135 20.90 26.27 9.97
C GLU A 135 20.70 27.60 10.70
N SER A 136 21.78 28.42 10.79
CA SER A 136 21.70 29.79 11.32
C SER A 136 20.77 30.72 10.54
N GLU A 137 20.51 30.41 9.26
CA GLU A 137 19.58 31.20 8.43
C GLU A 137 18.18 30.60 8.45
N VAL A 138 18.06 29.26 8.37
CA VAL A 138 16.76 28.54 8.32
C VAL A 138 16.81 27.33 9.25
N ALA A 139 16.45 27.50 10.52
CA ALA A 139 16.27 26.39 11.47
C ALA A 139 14.81 25.93 11.56
N SER A 140 13.87 26.86 11.42
CA SER A 140 12.44 26.61 11.64
C SER A 140 11.54 27.32 10.62
N PHE A 141 10.24 27.02 10.66
CA PHE A 141 9.23 27.72 9.84
C PHE A 141 9.16 29.23 10.18
N GLU A 142 9.53 29.64 11.42
CA GLU A 142 9.56 31.05 11.78
C GLU A 142 10.64 31.82 10.99
N ASP A 143 11.75 31.17 10.61
CA ASP A 143 12.84 31.81 9.86
C ASP A 143 12.45 32.12 8.42
N LEU A 144 11.44 31.45 7.89
CA LEU A 144 10.92 31.71 6.54
C LEU A 144 10.32 33.12 6.39
N LYS A 145 10.02 33.80 7.49
CA LYS A 145 9.54 35.19 7.49
C LYS A 145 10.63 36.22 7.17
N LYS A 146 11.91 35.83 7.27
CA LYS A 146 13.03 36.72 6.99
C LYS A 146 13.04 37.08 5.50
N PRO A 147 13.05 38.38 5.14
CA PRO A 147 12.97 38.80 3.73
C PRO A 147 14.06 38.19 2.86
N GLU A 148 15.30 38.11 3.37
CA GLU A 148 16.44 37.53 2.68
C GLU A 148 16.29 36.00 2.45
N VAL A 149 15.64 35.30 3.38
CA VAL A 149 15.33 33.87 3.24
C VAL A 149 14.24 33.68 2.19
N GLN A 150 13.19 34.50 2.27
CA GLN A 150 12.10 34.47 1.28
C GLN A 150 12.60 34.70 -0.13
N GLU A 151 13.49 35.66 -0.33
CA GLU A 151 14.10 35.95 -1.63
C GLU A 151 14.89 34.77 -2.15
N LYS A 152 15.80 34.20 -1.31
CA LYS A 152 16.59 33.01 -1.67
C LYS A 152 15.72 31.79 -2.02
N LEU A 153 14.60 31.60 -1.34
CA LEU A 153 13.62 30.53 -1.57
C LEU A 153 12.58 30.88 -2.65
N SER A 154 12.65 32.10 -3.22
CA SER A 154 11.69 32.61 -4.21
C SER A 154 10.23 32.54 -3.73
N GLY A 155 9.99 32.67 -2.41
CA GLY A 155 8.67 32.61 -1.81
C GLY A 155 7.87 31.36 -2.20
N THR A 156 8.52 30.20 -2.34
CA THR A 156 7.86 28.99 -2.84
C THR A 156 8.19 27.76 -1.99
N VAL A 157 7.17 27.03 -1.57
CA VAL A 157 7.27 25.69 -1.01
C VAL A 157 6.88 24.69 -2.10
N GLN A 158 7.76 23.77 -2.46
CA GLN A 158 7.45 22.72 -3.43
C GLN A 158 6.56 21.67 -2.73
N GLY A 159 5.40 21.39 -3.28
CA GLY A 159 4.40 20.50 -2.69
C GLY A 159 3.90 19.42 -3.63
N THR A 160 3.09 18.53 -3.09
CA THR A 160 2.46 17.43 -3.81
C THR A 160 1.05 17.79 -4.29
N GLU A 161 0.27 16.82 -4.74
CA GLU A 161 -1.05 17.01 -5.36
C GLU A 161 -2.11 17.58 -4.37
N PRO A 162 -3.18 18.17 -4.88
CA PRO A 162 -4.18 18.88 -4.06
C PRO A 162 -4.88 18.01 -3.02
N GLY A 163 -5.04 16.71 -3.32
CA GLY A 163 -5.73 15.76 -2.44
C GLY A 163 -4.87 15.20 -1.30
N ALA A 164 -3.55 15.41 -1.32
CA ALA A 164 -2.69 14.90 -0.26
C ALA A 164 -2.95 15.61 1.07
N GLY A 165 -2.96 14.84 2.16
CA GLY A 165 -3.09 15.39 3.51
C GLY A 165 -1.97 16.37 3.84
N LEU A 166 -0.74 16.06 3.43
CA LEU A 166 0.42 16.95 3.59
C LEU A 166 0.24 18.30 2.85
N THR A 167 -0.37 18.30 1.67
CA THR A 167 -0.72 19.54 0.95
C THR A 167 -1.69 20.39 1.76
N ARG A 168 -2.75 19.80 2.33
CA ARG A 168 -3.71 20.49 3.19
C ARG A 168 -3.03 21.05 4.44
N LEU A 169 -2.22 20.25 5.12
CA LEU A 169 -1.48 20.67 6.30
C LEU A 169 -0.47 21.78 5.97
N SER A 170 0.21 21.70 4.83
CA SER A 170 1.14 22.73 4.39
C SER A 170 0.44 24.04 4.06
N GLN A 171 -0.74 24.00 3.46
CA GLN A 171 -1.57 25.21 3.25
C GLN A 171 -2.01 25.84 4.58
N GLN A 172 -2.31 25.02 5.57
CA GLN A 172 -2.64 25.51 6.92
C GLN A 172 -1.39 26.09 7.61
N ALA A 173 -0.24 25.43 7.49
CA ALA A 173 1.03 25.92 8.04
C ALA A 173 1.41 27.30 7.50
N LEU A 174 1.22 27.57 6.19
CA LEU A 174 1.44 28.89 5.63
C LEU A 174 0.62 29.96 6.36
N LYS A 175 -0.63 29.67 6.70
CA LYS A 175 -1.51 30.59 7.46
C LYS A 175 -1.09 30.73 8.91
N ASP A 176 -0.85 29.61 9.60
CA ASP A 176 -0.53 29.57 11.02
C ASP A 176 0.77 30.30 11.33
N TYR A 177 1.71 30.27 10.39
CA TYR A 177 2.98 30.98 10.47
C TYR A 177 2.95 32.36 9.82
N ALA A 178 1.80 32.83 9.28
CA ALA A 178 1.68 34.09 8.56
C ALA A 178 2.77 34.24 7.47
N LEU A 179 2.96 33.21 6.66
CA LEU A 179 3.90 33.17 5.55
C LEU A 179 3.27 33.70 4.25
N ASP A 180 2.68 34.90 4.31
CA ASP A 180 1.91 35.49 3.20
C ASP A 180 2.73 35.70 1.92
N GLY A 181 4.06 35.81 2.06
CA GLY A 181 4.99 35.89 0.92
C GLY A 181 5.31 34.55 0.25
N TYR A 182 4.76 33.45 0.75
CA TYR A 182 4.98 32.11 0.19
C TYR A 182 3.73 31.57 -0.49
N LYS A 183 3.97 30.78 -1.53
CA LYS A 183 2.94 29.93 -2.17
C LYS A 183 3.37 28.48 -2.12
N LEU A 184 2.41 27.59 -1.87
CA LEU A 184 2.61 26.16 -2.08
C LEU A 184 2.48 25.87 -3.58
N GLN A 185 3.57 25.44 -4.19
CA GLN A 185 3.58 25.00 -5.59
C GLN A 185 3.07 23.57 -5.65
N ILE A 186 1.79 23.43 -5.93
CA ILE A 186 1.11 22.13 -6.01
C ILE A 186 1.52 21.40 -7.29
N SER A 187 1.89 20.12 -7.16
CA SER A 187 2.32 19.25 -8.25
C SER A 187 2.02 17.79 -7.89
N SER A 188 2.38 16.83 -8.72
CA SER A 188 2.50 15.43 -8.28
C SER A 188 3.80 15.22 -7.50
N GLU A 189 3.95 14.10 -6.77
CA GLU A 189 5.24 13.74 -6.15
C GLU A 189 6.37 13.81 -7.18
N ALA A 190 6.20 13.19 -8.35
CA ALA A 190 7.20 13.20 -9.42
C ALA A 190 7.54 14.62 -9.88
N GLY A 191 6.55 15.53 -9.97
CA GLY A 191 6.75 16.93 -10.33
C GLY A 191 7.50 17.69 -9.23
N MET A 192 7.14 17.49 -7.97
CA MET A 192 7.84 18.06 -6.81
C MET A 192 9.30 17.58 -6.79
N LEU A 193 9.55 16.30 -6.93
CA LEU A 193 10.90 15.72 -6.96
C LEU A 193 11.74 16.23 -8.14
N SER A 194 11.13 16.45 -9.31
CA SER A 194 11.81 17.04 -10.45
C SER A 194 12.25 18.50 -10.18
N ALA A 195 11.44 19.26 -9.43
CA ALA A 195 11.80 20.61 -9.00
C ALA A 195 12.92 20.58 -7.96
N VAL A 196 12.83 19.67 -6.98
CA VAL A 196 13.87 19.42 -5.96
C VAL A 196 15.19 19.06 -6.63
N GLU A 197 15.21 18.06 -7.55
CA GLU A 197 16.42 17.65 -8.25
C GLU A 197 17.08 18.78 -9.02
N ARG A 198 16.27 19.56 -9.75
CA ARG A 198 16.78 20.69 -10.52
C ARG A 198 17.41 21.77 -9.61
N ALA A 199 16.76 22.08 -8.50
CA ALA A 199 17.27 23.07 -7.55
C ALA A 199 18.55 22.53 -6.85
N TYR A 200 18.54 21.28 -6.39
CA TYR A 200 19.64 20.64 -5.72
C TYR A 200 20.91 20.59 -6.61
N ARG A 201 20.78 20.17 -7.87
CA ARG A 201 21.89 20.11 -8.85
C ARG A 201 22.52 21.46 -9.15
N ASN A 202 21.76 22.55 -8.99
CA ASN A 202 22.22 23.92 -9.22
C ASN A 202 22.56 24.63 -7.91
N GLU A 203 22.63 23.91 -6.79
CA GLU A 203 22.91 24.43 -5.45
C GLU A 203 21.99 25.62 -5.07
N LYS A 204 20.77 25.65 -5.62
CA LYS A 204 19.78 26.68 -5.29
C LYS A 204 19.05 26.30 -4.02
N TRP A 205 18.77 27.29 -3.21
CA TRP A 205 17.91 27.10 -2.06
C TRP A 205 16.49 26.72 -2.49
N PHE A 206 15.90 25.79 -1.76
CA PHE A 206 14.50 25.43 -1.89
C PHE A 206 13.97 24.97 -0.54
N VAL A 207 12.65 25.06 -0.37
CA VAL A 207 11.90 24.37 0.65
C VAL A 207 10.89 23.46 -0.06
N ALA A 208 10.79 22.21 0.39
CA ALA A 208 9.87 21.23 -0.17
C ALA A 208 9.14 20.48 0.94
N THR A 209 7.92 20.06 0.67
CA THR A 209 7.21 19.09 1.50
C THR A 209 7.93 17.75 1.42
N ALA A 210 8.01 17.05 2.54
CA ALA A 210 8.68 15.75 2.63
C ALA A 210 7.99 14.87 3.67
N TRP A 211 8.20 13.57 3.53
CA TRP A 211 7.78 12.58 4.53
C TRP A 211 8.82 11.47 4.64
N SER A 212 8.89 10.85 5.81
CA SER A 212 9.72 9.68 6.03
C SER A 212 8.80 8.53 6.48
N PRO A 213 8.92 7.34 5.84
CA PRO A 213 10.02 6.91 4.94
C PRO A 213 9.87 7.45 3.51
N HIS A 214 10.99 7.86 2.90
CA HIS A 214 11.07 8.27 1.50
C HIS A 214 12.51 8.15 0.97
N TRP A 215 12.68 7.64 -0.23
CA TRP A 215 14.00 7.45 -0.87
C TRP A 215 14.79 8.75 -1.09
N MET A 216 14.11 9.91 -1.13
CA MET A 216 14.76 11.21 -1.35
C MET A 216 15.82 11.54 -0.30
N PHE A 217 15.67 11.06 0.95
CA PHE A 217 16.64 11.27 2.02
C PHE A 217 17.94 10.47 1.80
N GLY A 218 17.88 9.35 1.11
CA GLY A 218 19.07 8.60 0.67
C GLY A 218 19.79 9.24 -0.53
N LYS A 219 19.03 9.90 -1.42
CA LYS A 219 19.58 10.52 -2.64
C LYS A 219 20.12 11.93 -2.41
N TYR A 220 19.44 12.73 -1.61
CA TYR A 220 19.77 14.13 -1.34
C TYR A 220 20.13 14.32 0.13
N LYS A 221 21.14 15.15 0.42
CA LYS A 221 21.41 15.60 1.78
C LYS A 221 20.40 16.69 2.14
N LEU A 222 19.29 16.29 2.75
CA LEU A 222 18.21 17.16 3.19
C LEU A 222 18.20 17.27 4.70
N ARG A 223 17.67 18.38 5.18
CA ARG A 223 17.45 18.66 6.59
C ARG A 223 16.00 19.10 6.79
N ASP A 224 15.34 18.51 7.77
CA ASP A 224 14.06 19.01 8.24
C ASP A 224 14.24 20.41 8.84
N ILE A 225 13.22 21.24 8.72
CA ILE A 225 13.13 22.51 9.44
C ILE A 225 12.05 22.38 10.51
N ASP A 226 12.31 22.95 11.69
CA ASP A 226 11.45 22.78 12.84
C ASP A 226 10.07 23.43 12.64
N ASP A 227 9.03 22.74 13.09
CA ASP A 227 7.64 23.19 13.14
C ASP A 227 7.19 23.35 14.60
N PRO A 228 7.60 24.42 15.32
CA PRO A 228 7.28 24.59 16.74
C PRO A 228 5.80 24.69 17.05
N LYS A 229 4.97 25.09 16.08
CA LYS A 229 3.51 25.13 16.24
C LYS A 229 2.84 23.78 15.91
N LYS A 230 3.60 22.79 15.43
CA LYS A 230 3.10 21.48 14.99
C LYS A 230 1.96 21.58 13.96
N ALA A 231 2.06 22.54 13.06
CA ALA A 231 1.05 22.78 12.01
C ALA A 231 0.95 21.61 11.02
N ILE A 232 2.05 20.85 10.82
CA ILE A 232 2.08 19.65 9.98
C ILE A 232 1.88 18.38 10.82
N GLY A 233 1.92 18.49 12.14
CA GLY A 233 1.68 17.36 13.04
C GLY A 233 2.97 16.84 13.68
N GLY A 234 3.01 15.56 13.94
CA GLY A 234 4.10 14.88 14.64
C GLY A 234 4.40 13.51 14.08
N THR A 235 4.83 12.60 14.93
CA THR A 235 5.04 11.20 14.55
C THR A 235 3.71 10.52 14.27
N GLU A 236 3.64 9.80 13.16
CA GLU A 236 2.48 9.06 12.70
C GLU A 236 2.78 7.57 12.53
N HIS A 237 1.73 6.81 12.32
CA HIS A 237 1.79 5.43 11.89
C HIS A 237 0.93 5.25 10.64
N VAL A 238 1.26 4.27 9.82
CA VAL A 238 0.51 3.98 8.61
C VAL A 238 -0.22 2.67 8.77
N ASN A 239 -1.56 2.74 8.64
CA ASN A 239 -2.45 1.61 8.83
C ASN A 239 -2.90 1.01 7.51
N ILE A 240 -3.21 -0.28 7.57
CA ILE A 240 -3.91 -1.02 6.54
C ILE A 240 -5.40 -0.98 6.87
N LEU A 241 -6.19 -0.39 5.98
CA LEU A 241 -7.64 -0.38 6.10
C LEU A 241 -8.25 -1.32 5.07
N SER A 242 -9.25 -2.08 5.48
CA SER A 242 -10.03 -2.93 4.58
C SER A 242 -11.51 -2.59 4.60
N ARG A 243 -12.23 -2.99 3.55
CA ARG A 243 -13.69 -3.00 3.59
C ARG A 243 -14.21 -3.93 4.70
N LYS A 244 -15.44 -3.71 5.11
CA LYS A 244 -16.16 -4.69 5.93
C LYS A 244 -16.21 -6.04 5.22
N ASP A 245 -16.27 -7.11 6.00
CA ASP A 245 -16.37 -8.50 5.54
C ASP A 245 -15.14 -9.03 4.75
N PHE A 246 -14.08 -8.21 4.53
CA PHE A 246 -12.88 -8.68 3.84
C PHE A 246 -12.23 -9.86 4.56
N LYS A 247 -12.19 -9.84 5.90
CA LYS A 247 -11.66 -10.95 6.71
C LYS A 247 -12.44 -12.26 6.53
N SER A 248 -13.74 -12.18 6.33
CA SER A 248 -14.59 -13.37 6.09
C SER A 248 -14.51 -13.83 4.64
N ASP A 249 -14.40 -12.90 3.71
CA ASP A 249 -14.37 -13.20 2.27
C ASP A 249 -13.02 -13.73 1.79
N ASN A 250 -11.92 -13.20 2.35
CA ASN A 250 -10.53 -13.50 2.00
C ASN A 250 -9.66 -13.67 3.26
N PRO A 251 -9.91 -14.66 4.12
CA PRO A 251 -9.25 -14.78 5.42
C PRO A 251 -7.73 -14.87 5.31
N ALA A 252 -7.20 -15.64 4.36
CA ALA A 252 -5.76 -15.79 4.18
C ALA A 252 -5.08 -14.48 3.80
N ALA A 253 -5.63 -13.71 2.84
CA ALA A 253 -5.08 -12.41 2.46
C ALA A 253 -5.22 -11.38 3.58
N ALA A 254 -6.35 -11.36 4.30
CA ALA A 254 -6.56 -10.46 5.42
C ALA A 254 -5.59 -10.74 6.56
N GLU A 255 -5.31 -12.00 6.85
CA GLU A 255 -4.36 -12.39 7.88
C GLU A 255 -2.92 -12.06 7.49
N LEU A 256 -2.51 -12.33 6.25
CA LEU A 256 -1.23 -11.91 5.70
C LEU A 256 -1.06 -10.40 5.85
N LEU A 257 -2.02 -9.60 5.38
CA LEU A 257 -1.96 -8.14 5.49
C LEU A 257 -1.88 -7.67 6.95
N SER A 258 -2.59 -8.32 7.87
CA SER A 258 -2.57 -7.96 9.29
C SER A 258 -1.21 -8.18 9.96
N ARG A 259 -0.42 -9.12 9.45
CA ARG A 259 0.93 -9.43 9.94
C ARG A 259 2.03 -8.58 9.27
N MET A 260 1.71 -7.90 8.16
CA MET A 260 2.70 -7.08 7.45
C MET A 260 3.18 -5.94 8.32
N LYS A 261 4.48 -5.96 8.61
CA LYS A 261 5.21 -4.87 9.27
C LYS A 261 6.55 -4.69 8.55
N ILE A 262 6.85 -3.45 8.22
CA ILE A 262 8.06 -3.10 7.47
C ILE A 262 8.84 -2.07 8.28
N PRO A 263 10.10 -2.35 8.67
CA PRO A 263 10.97 -1.34 9.26
C PRO A 263 11.20 -0.17 8.29
N LEU A 264 11.24 1.06 8.80
CA LEU A 264 11.37 2.26 7.96
C LEU A 264 12.62 2.21 7.08
N GLY A 265 13.75 1.74 7.61
CA GLY A 265 14.99 1.64 6.84
C GLY A 265 14.90 0.64 5.68
N ASP A 266 14.21 -0.48 5.88
CA ASP A 266 14.01 -1.49 4.82
C ASP A 266 13.08 -0.94 3.73
N LEU A 267 12.06 -0.15 4.13
CA LEU A 267 11.16 0.50 3.18
C LEU A 267 11.88 1.58 2.36
N GLU A 268 12.71 2.39 3.00
CA GLU A 268 13.52 3.41 2.32
C GLU A 268 14.52 2.76 1.34
N ALA A 269 15.17 1.66 1.73
CA ALA A 269 16.06 0.90 0.87
C ALA A 269 15.31 0.31 -0.33
N GLY A 270 14.15 -0.31 -0.10
CA GLY A 270 13.32 -0.87 -1.17
C GLY A 270 12.85 0.19 -2.18
N MET A 271 12.41 1.35 -1.69
CA MET A 271 12.06 2.47 -2.56
C MET A 271 13.27 3.01 -3.32
N SER A 272 14.45 3.06 -2.70
CA SER A 272 15.69 3.49 -3.36
C SER A 272 16.10 2.52 -4.47
N ASP A 273 15.99 1.21 -4.23
CA ASP A 273 16.21 0.19 -5.26
C ASP A 273 15.26 0.39 -6.45
N ALA A 274 13.98 0.70 -6.18
CA ALA A 274 12.98 0.96 -7.22
C ALA A 274 13.33 2.18 -8.10
N GLN A 275 14.00 3.19 -7.56
CA GLN A 275 14.48 4.33 -8.35
C GLN A 275 15.64 3.97 -9.30
N GLY A 276 16.44 2.97 -8.95
CA GLY A 276 17.54 2.50 -9.77
C GLY A 276 17.16 1.43 -10.81
N THR A 277 16.00 0.80 -10.63
CA THR A 277 15.52 -0.32 -11.45
C THR A 277 14.03 -0.13 -11.82
N SER A 278 13.16 -0.91 -11.18
CA SER A 278 11.72 -0.78 -11.24
C SER A 278 11.11 -1.23 -9.91
N TYR A 279 9.85 -0.85 -9.64
CA TYR A 279 9.16 -1.35 -8.45
C TYR A 279 9.04 -2.88 -8.44
N ASP A 280 8.82 -3.50 -9.59
CA ASP A 280 8.68 -4.96 -9.67
C ASP A 280 9.99 -5.69 -9.35
N GLU A 281 11.13 -5.17 -9.84
CA GLU A 281 12.45 -5.71 -9.53
C GLU A 281 12.83 -5.45 -8.06
N ALA A 282 12.57 -4.25 -7.55
CA ALA A 282 12.84 -3.90 -6.15
C ALA A 282 12.01 -4.74 -5.18
N VAL A 283 10.73 -4.96 -5.47
CA VAL A 283 9.85 -5.84 -4.69
C VAL A 283 10.35 -7.30 -4.74
N ALA A 284 10.73 -7.80 -5.91
CA ALA A 284 11.28 -9.15 -6.03
C ALA A 284 12.58 -9.31 -5.24
N LYS A 285 13.45 -8.29 -5.27
CA LYS A 285 14.67 -8.24 -4.47
C LYS A 285 14.35 -8.21 -2.98
N TYR A 286 13.41 -7.36 -2.54
CA TYR A 286 12.99 -7.28 -1.15
C TYR A 286 12.53 -8.65 -0.60
N ILE A 287 11.65 -9.34 -1.34
CA ILE A 287 11.17 -10.67 -0.96
C ILE A 287 12.31 -11.67 -0.82
N LYS A 288 13.29 -11.61 -1.71
CA LYS A 288 14.47 -12.49 -1.67
C LYS A 288 15.37 -12.20 -0.48
N ASP A 289 15.55 -10.92 -0.14
CA ASP A 289 16.49 -10.49 0.89
C ASP A 289 15.90 -10.59 2.32
N HIS A 290 14.56 -10.69 2.44
CA HIS A 290 13.85 -10.77 3.73
C HIS A 290 12.98 -12.05 3.89
N PRO A 291 13.52 -13.27 3.68
CA PRO A 291 12.74 -14.50 3.64
C PRO A 291 12.01 -14.80 4.96
N ASP A 292 12.62 -14.49 6.10
CA ASP A 292 12.02 -14.74 7.42
C ASP A 292 10.85 -13.80 7.70
N GLN A 293 10.94 -12.56 7.23
CA GLN A 293 9.85 -11.59 7.33
C GLN A 293 8.66 -12.02 6.47
N ILE A 294 8.93 -12.44 5.22
CA ILE A 294 7.88 -12.96 4.33
C ILE A 294 7.22 -14.21 4.94
N LYS A 295 8.01 -15.13 5.51
CA LYS A 295 7.47 -16.30 6.22
C LYS A 295 6.56 -15.90 7.39
N THR A 296 6.97 -14.91 8.17
CA THR A 296 6.15 -14.38 9.26
C THR A 296 4.81 -13.83 8.77
N TRP A 297 4.80 -13.10 7.64
CA TRP A 297 3.56 -12.56 7.08
C TRP A 297 2.62 -13.65 6.56
N VAL A 298 3.18 -14.67 5.89
CA VAL A 298 2.40 -15.81 5.37
C VAL A 298 1.86 -16.69 6.51
N GLY A 299 2.63 -16.86 7.59
CA GLY A 299 2.33 -17.79 8.68
C GLY A 299 2.94 -19.17 8.45
N ASP A 300 2.86 -20.02 9.48
CA ASP A 300 3.52 -21.34 9.49
C ASP A 300 2.83 -22.41 8.60
N GLU A 301 1.73 -22.08 7.93
CA GLU A 301 0.96 -22.99 7.08
C GLU A 301 1.15 -22.74 5.57
N GLY A 302 2.18 -21.99 5.17
CA GLY A 302 2.48 -21.66 3.77
C GLY A 302 3.59 -22.52 3.16
#